data_536ff4f14f3e66034b6b2a8ffc281567
#
_entry.id   536ff4f14f3e66034b6b2a8ffc281567
#
_cell.length_a   1.000
_cell.length_b   1.000
_cell.length_c   1.000
_cell.angle_alpha   90.00
_cell.angle_beta   90.00
_cell.angle_gamma   90.00
#
_symmetry.space_group_name_H-M   'P 1'
#
loop_
_entity.id
_entity.type
_entity.pdbx_description
1 polymer ?
#
loop_
_entity_poly.entity_id
_entity_poly.type
_entity_poly.pdbx_seq_one_letter_code
_entity_poly.pdbx_strand_id
1 'polypeptide(L)'
;FKRHWTERVNNWNEQRLLQRLLRSASIENIDGWALDLPCGYGRLYYILKDLGASVVEGDWSFPLLGAARAFHADDRDSVPPAGYVRATALNLPFGDRTFELVLSVRLCHHIREHQERVQYLREIMRVSRQWLVFTYFDSRSIKNRTHDFRRQFNGKRSKWTLDHQEVKELGRSAGFEVVQSIWLSRLFSGHRYTLLRRTDSPSARLP
;
A
#
# COMPACT_ATOMS: atom_id res chain seq x y z
N PHE A 1 -0.07 10.51 26.20
CA PHE A 1 0.35 9.13 26.48
C PHE A 1 -0.51 8.10 25.74
N LYS A 2 -1.85 8.12 25.88
CA LYS A 2 -2.78 7.16 25.22
C LYS A 2 -2.73 7.18 23.69
N ARG A 3 -2.51 8.34 23.05
CA ARG A 3 -2.48 8.47 21.58
C ARG A 3 -1.26 7.79 20.97
N HIS A 4 -0.09 7.95 21.57
CA HIS A 4 1.15 7.30 21.12
C HIS A 4 1.11 5.78 21.26
N TRP A 5 0.50 5.26 22.32
CA TRP A 5 0.40 3.82 22.53
C TRP A 5 -0.54 3.15 21.50
N THR A 6 -1.70 3.74 21.23
CA THR A 6 -2.64 3.24 20.20
C THR A 6 -2.05 3.29 18.79
N GLU A 7 -1.25 4.31 18.47
CA GLU A 7 -0.55 4.41 17.19
C GLU A 7 0.52 3.31 17.04
N ARG A 8 1.29 3.03 18.08
CA ARG A 8 2.29 1.94 18.10
C ARG A 8 1.65 0.56 17.93
N VAL A 9 0.57 0.28 18.64
CA VAL A 9 -0.17 -0.99 18.53
C VAL A 9 -0.79 -1.16 17.14
N ASN A 10 -1.36 -0.09 16.58
CA ASN A 10 -1.92 -0.12 15.24
C ASN A 10 -0.84 -0.37 14.16
N ASN A 11 0.34 0.26 14.31
CA ASN A 11 1.47 0.06 13.41
C ASN A 11 1.98 -1.39 13.47
N TRP A 12 2.12 -1.95 14.66
CA TRP A 12 2.56 -3.33 14.85
C TRP A 12 1.57 -4.33 14.24
N ASN A 13 0.26 -4.16 14.48
CA ASN A 13 -0.77 -5.00 13.89
C ASN A 13 -0.77 -4.93 12.36
N GLU A 14 -0.56 -3.74 11.79
CA GLU A 14 -0.49 -3.53 10.35
C GLU A 14 0.73 -4.21 9.74
N GLN A 15 1.91 -4.06 10.35
CA GLN A 15 3.13 -4.72 9.89
C GLN A 15 2.98 -6.25 9.92
N ARG A 16 2.45 -6.81 11.01
CA ARG A 16 2.17 -8.26 11.11
C ARG A 16 1.20 -8.75 10.04
N LEU A 17 0.18 -7.94 9.76
CA LEU A 17 -0.81 -8.27 8.74
C LEU A 17 -0.19 -8.25 7.34
N LEU A 18 0.64 -7.27 7.03
CA LEU A 18 1.38 -7.19 5.77
C LEU A 18 2.34 -8.37 5.61
N GLN A 19 3.14 -8.68 6.62
CA GLN A 19 4.05 -9.84 6.60
C GLN A 19 3.27 -11.16 6.41
N ARG A 20 2.12 -11.33 7.08
CA ARG A 20 1.26 -12.50 6.90
C ARG A 20 0.70 -12.57 5.48
N LEU A 21 0.30 -11.43 4.91
CA LEU A 21 -0.20 -11.34 3.55
C LEU A 21 0.86 -11.76 2.52
N LEU A 22 2.10 -11.29 2.68
CA LEU A 22 3.23 -11.64 1.81
C LEU A 22 3.59 -13.13 1.94
N ARG A 23 3.72 -13.64 3.15
CA ARG A 23 4.02 -15.06 3.41
C ARG A 23 2.94 -16.01 2.85
N SER A 24 1.67 -15.60 2.89
CA SER A 24 0.58 -16.43 2.37
C SER A 24 0.62 -16.63 0.86
N ALA A 25 1.37 -15.79 0.16
CA ALA A 25 1.66 -15.92 -1.27
C ALA A 25 3.08 -16.44 -1.55
N SER A 26 3.75 -16.98 -0.52
CA SER A 26 5.13 -17.48 -0.59
C SER A 26 6.14 -16.42 -1.07
N ILE A 27 5.88 -15.14 -0.75
CA ILE A 27 6.79 -14.04 -1.03
C ILE A 27 7.77 -13.94 0.15
N GLU A 28 8.89 -14.64 0.05
CA GLU A 28 9.92 -14.71 1.09
C GLU A 28 11.19 -13.95 0.69
N ASN A 29 11.40 -13.73 -0.60
CA ASN A 29 12.52 -12.98 -1.15
C ASN A 29 12.08 -12.17 -2.36
N ILE A 30 12.63 -10.97 -2.51
CA ILE A 30 12.46 -10.08 -3.66
C ILE A 30 13.85 -9.75 -4.22
N ASP A 31 14.15 -10.34 -5.35
CA ASP A 31 15.37 -10.05 -6.10
C ASP A 31 15.11 -8.86 -7.03
N GLY A 32 15.46 -7.67 -6.57
CA GLY A 32 15.27 -6.44 -7.33
C GLY A 32 14.74 -5.25 -6.52
N TRP A 33 14.03 -4.36 -7.20
CA TRP A 33 13.56 -3.12 -6.63
C TRP A 33 12.18 -3.27 -6.01
N ALA A 34 11.97 -2.62 -4.86
CA ALA A 34 10.65 -2.42 -4.26
C ALA A 34 10.36 -0.93 -4.05
N LEU A 35 9.09 -0.55 -4.17
CA LEU A 35 8.61 0.80 -3.92
C LEU A 35 7.69 0.81 -2.70
N ASP A 36 7.99 1.66 -1.71
CA ASP A 36 7.05 2.06 -0.65
C ASP A 36 6.45 3.43 -1.00
N LEU A 37 5.14 3.50 -1.29
CA LEU A 37 4.46 4.72 -1.73
C LEU A 37 3.02 4.79 -1.18
N PRO A 38 2.67 5.74 -0.34
CA PRO A 38 3.52 6.75 0.28
C PRO A 38 4.31 6.15 1.45
N CYS A 39 5.58 6.43 1.53
CA CYS A 39 6.41 5.90 2.61
C CYS A 39 6.14 6.58 3.97
N GLY A 40 5.58 7.80 3.95
CA GLY A 40 5.40 8.60 5.15
C GLY A 40 6.75 8.88 5.82
N TYR A 41 6.91 8.43 7.05
CA TYR A 41 8.19 8.53 7.79
C TYR A 41 9.02 7.23 7.75
N GLY A 42 8.81 6.36 6.75
CA GLY A 42 9.66 5.20 6.50
C GLY A 42 9.37 3.93 7.32
N ARG A 43 8.22 3.84 7.96
CA ARG A 43 7.90 2.77 8.91
C ARG A 43 7.72 1.38 8.31
N LEU A 44 7.47 1.27 7.01
CA LEU A 44 7.26 -0.01 6.31
C LEU A 44 8.51 -0.49 5.56
N TYR A 45 9.55 0.34 5.49
CA TYR A 45 10.83 0.04 4.89
C TYR A 45 11.37 -1.33 5.29
N TYR A 46 11.38 -1.64 6.59
CA TYR A 46 11.96 -2.88 7.11
C TYR A 46 11.27 -4.13 6.59
N ILE A 47 9.97 -4.08 6.28
CA ILE A 47 9.26 -5.21 5.67
C ILE A 47 9.83 -5.54 4.29
N LEU A 48 10.12 -4.52 3.48
CA LEU A 48 10.66 -4.68 2.14
C LEU A 48 12.16 -5.04 2.17
N LYS A 49 12.90 -4.44 3.10
CA LYS A 49 14.31 -4.75 3.35
C LYS A 49 14.49 -6.21 3.76
N ASP A 50 13.66 -6.71 4.69
CA ASP A 50 13.73 -8.09 5.18
C ASP A 50 13.43 -9.13 4.08
N LEU A 51 12.78 -8.71 2.99
CA LEU A 51 12.61 -9.49 1.76
C LEU A 51 13.83 -9.42 0.83
N GLY A 52 14.89 -8.71 1.19
CA GLY A 52 16.10 -8.56 0.36
C GLY A 52 16.00 -7.51 -0.75
N ALA A 53 14.89 -6.75 -0.83
CA ALA A 53 14.68 -5.77 -1.90
C ALA A 53 15.57 -4.52 -1.77
N SER A 54 15.97 -3.95 -2.92
CA SER A 54 16.48 -2.59 -3.00
C SER A 54 15.31 -1.61 -2.95
N VAL A 55 15.13 -0.93 -1.82
CA VAL A 55 13.92 -0.15 -1.54
C VAL A 55 14.05 1.30 -1.98
N VAL A 56 13.07 1.79 -2.75
CA VAL A 56 12.85 3.22 -3.01
C VAL A 56 11.66 3.67 -2.17
N GLU A 57 11.84 4.75 -1.42
CA GLU A 57 10.79 5.40 -0.67
C GLU A 57 10.27 6.63 -1.40
N GLY A 58 8.97 6.62 -1.71
CA GLY A 58 8.26 7.70 -2.39
C GLY A 58 7.21 8.36 -1.51
N ASP A 59 7.14 9.68 -1.54
CA ASP A 59 6.05 10.45 -0.94
C ASP A 59 5.87 11.80 -1.66
N TRP A 60 4.67 12.34 -1.64
CA TRP A 60 4.41 13.70 -2.11
C TRP A 60 4.93 14.76 -1.14
N SER A 61 4.91 14.46 0.15
CA SER A 61 5.27 15.37 1.23
C SER A 61 6.79 15.41 1.44
N PHE A 62 7.41 16.51 1.07
CA PHE A 62 8.83 16.73 1.31
C PHE A 62 9.23 16.61 2.82
N PRO A 63 8.45 17.16 3.76
CA PRO A 63 8.72 16.97 5.18
C PRO A 63 8.68 15.50 5.64
N LEU A 64 7.77 14.67 5.08
CA LEU A 64 7.71 13.23 5.41
C LEU A 64 8.92 12.49 4.86
N LEU A 65 9.36 12.78 3.64
CA LEU A 65 10.61 12.22 3.09
C LEU A 65 11.82 12.60 3.92
N GLY A 66 11.88 13.83 4.44
CA GLY A 66 12.92 14.27 5.39
C GLY A 66 12.88 13.48 6.69
N ALA A 67 11.67 13.24 7.22
CA ALA A 67 11.49 12.43 8.43
C ALA A 67 11.87 10.95 8.21
N ALA A 68 11.51 10.36 7.05
CA ALA A 68 11.91 9.00 6.68
C ALA A 68 13.44 8.88 6.58
N ARG A 69 14.09 9.84 5.91
CA ARG A 69 15.55 9.87 5.80
C ARG A 69 16.23 9.97 7.17
N ALA A 70 15.72 10.82 8.06
CA ALA A 70 16.24 10.94 9.42
C ALA A 70 16.04 9.65 10.22
N PHE A 71 14.84 9.05 10.12
CA PHE A 71 14.50 7.78 10.78
C PHE A 71 15.46 6.65 10.40
N HIS A 72 15.81 6.52 9.11
CA HIS A 72 16.75 5.50 8.66
C HIS A 72 18.21 5.84 8.96
N ALA A 73 18.57 7.13 9.03
CA ALA A 73 19.93 7.54 9.40
C ALA A 73 20.28 7.25 10.88
N ASP A 74 19.26 7.18 11.75
CA ASP A 74 19.44 6.83 13.16
C ASP A 74 19.73 5.33 13.36
N ASP A 75 19.35 4.47 12.39
CA ASP A 75 19.60 3.03 12.42
C ASP A 75 20.92 2.70 11.67
N ARG A 76 22.04 2.88 12.37
CA ARG A 76 23.38 2.70 11.81
C ARG A 76 23.72 1.27 11.41
N ASP A 77 23.00 0.29 11.96
CA ASP A 77 23.20 -1.13 11.68
C ASP A 77 22.38 -1.61 10.48
N SER A 78 21.54 -0.74 9.93
CA SER A 78 20.66 -1.06 8.82
C SER A 78 21.20 -0.48 7.50
N VAL A 79 21.11 -1.26 6.42
CA VAL A 79 21.31 -0.73 5.06
C VAL A 79 20.22 0.31 4.80
N PRO A 80 20.54 1.53 4.39
CA PRO A 80 19.55 2.56 4.13
C PRO A 80 18.76 2.26 2.84
N PRO A 81 17.58 2.89 2.65
CA PRO A 81 16.87 2.87 1.37
C PRO A 81 17.78 3.29 0.21
N ALA A 82 17.61 2.65 -0.94
CA ALA A 82 18.38 2.93 -2.14
C ALA A 82 18.09 4.32 -2.73
N GLY A 83 16.93 4.90 -2.39
CA GLY A 83 16.59 6.26 -2.79
C GLY A 83 15.31 6.78 -2.16
N TYR A 84 15.17 8.12 -2.23
CA TYR A 84 13.97 8.84 -1.79
C TYR A 84 13.48 9.70 -2.94
N VAL A 85 12.22 9.58 -3.31
CA VAL A 85 11.64 10.27 -4.45
C VAL A 85 10.39 11.05 -4.05
N ARG A 86 10.39 12.34 -4.33
CA ARG A 86 9.18 13.14 -4.22
C ARG A 86 8.33 12.96 -5.46
N ALA A 87 7.20 12.30 -5.35
CA ALA A 87 6.32 12.03 -6.48
C ALA A 87 4.85 12.05 -6.08
N THR A 88 3.99 12.43 -7.05
CA THR A 88 2.56 12.17 -6.94
C THR A 88 2.27 10.74 -7.37
N ALA A 89 1.42 10.05 -6.62
CA ALA A 89 1.00 8.70 -6.97
C ALA A 89 0.07 8.64 -8.21
N LEU A 90 -0.33 9.79 -8.74
CA LEU A 90 -1.14 9.88 -9.96
C LEU A 90 -0.30 9.91 -11.25
N ASN A 91 1.01 10.15 -11.14
CA ASN A 91 1.96 10.15 -12.25
C ASN A 91 3.36 9.89 -11.68
N LEU A 92 3.78 8.65 -11.69
CA LEU A 92 5.04 8.22 -11.11
C LEU A 92 6.19 8.38 -12.11
N PRO A 93 7.34 8.94 -11.70
CA PRO A 93 8.50 9.18 -12.57
C PRO A 93 9.33 7.90 -12.79
N PHE A 94 8.67 6.77 -12.98
CA PHE A 94 9.29 5.48 -13.18
C PHE A 94 8.76 4.82 -14.45
N GLY A 95 9.58 4.02 -15.10
CA GLY A 95 9.17 3.19 -16.24
C GLY A 95 8.18 2.11 -15.84
N ASP A 96 7.54 1.48 -16.83
CA ASP A 96 6.67 0.34 -16.62
C ASP A 96 7.44 -0.82 -16.00
N ARG A 97 6.79 -1.53 -15.06
CA ARG A 97 7.35 -2.76 -14.47
C ARG A 97 8.74 -2.58 -13.84
N THR A 98 9.02 -1.39 -13.31
CA THR A 98 10.31 -1.08 -12.65
C THR A 98 10.50 -1.84 -11.35
N PHE A 99 9.44 -1.99 -10.55
CA PHE A 99 9.51 -2.54 -9.20
C PHE A 99 8.93 -3.95 -9.15
N GLU A 100 9.70 -4.89 -8.62
CA GLU A 100 9.24 -6.26 -8.41
C GLU A 100 8.06 -6.33 -7.44
N LEU A 101 8.10 -5.49 -6.40
CA LEU A 101 7.01 -5.31 -5.44
C LEU A 101 6.73 -3.81 -5.24
N VAL A 102 5.46 -3.44 -5.35
CA VAL A 102 4.97 -2.12 -4.93
C VAL A 102 4.11 -2.28 -3.69
N LEU A 103 4.44 -1.53 -2.65
CA LEU A 103 3.67 -1.44 -1.40
C LEU A 103 3.03 -0.06 -1.32
N SER A 104 1.69 0.00 -1.31
CA SER A 104 0.97 1.27 -1.23
C SER A 104 -0.10 1.24 -0.13
N VAL A 105 0.29 1.72 1.05
CA VAL A 105 -0.51 1.59 2.27
C VAL A 105 -1.03 2.95 2.72
N ARG A 106 -2.35 3.01 2.97
CA ARG A 106 -3.07 4.18 3.50
C ARG A 106 -3.10 5.43 2.61
N LEU A 107 -2.95 5.29 1.29
CA LEU A 107 -3.06 6.43 0.36
C LEU A 107 -4.46 6.55 -0.27
N CYS A 108 -5.01 5.48 -0.81
CA CYS A 108 -6.20 5.48 -1.65
C CYS A 108 -7.39 6.26 -1.05
N HIS A 109 -7.61 6.15 0.24
CA HIS A 109 -8.72 6.81 0.93
C HIS A 109 -8.51 8.32 1.21
N HIS A 110 -7.35 8.87 0.85
CA HIS A 110 -7.07 10.30 0.87
C HIS A 110 -7.35 10.97 -0.49
N ILE A 111 -7.43 10.19 -1.56
CA ILE A 111 -7.71 10.69 -2.90
C ILE A 111 -9.23 10.90 -3.03
N ARG A 112 -9.63 12.16 -3.23
CA ARG A 112 -11.04 12.56 -3.17
C ARG A 112 -11.81 12.10 -4.39
N GLU A 113 -11.29 12.39 -5.57
CA GLU A 113 -12.00 12.14 -6.82
C GLU A 113 -11.88 10.67 -7.23
N HIS A 114 -12.99 10.10 -7.69
CA HIS A 114 -13.02 8.68 -8.08
C HIS A 114 -12.09 8.40 -9.24
N GLN A 115 -12.08 9.28 -10.24
CA GLN A 115 -11.20 9.15 -11.42
C GLN A 115 -9.72 9.17 -11.04
N GLU A 116 -9.34 10.02 -10.09
CA GLU A 116 -7.98 10.06 -9.55
C GLU A 116 -7.61 8.76 -8.80
N ARG A 117 -8.57 8.14 -8.05
CA ARG A 117 -8.33 6.82 -7.44
C ARG A 117 -8.09 5.73 -8.48
N VAL A 118 -8.84 5.75 -9.58
CA VAL A 118 -8.63 4.84 -10.71
C VAL A 118 -7.27 5.10 -11.37
N GLN A 119 -6.90 6.36 -11.60
CA GLN A 119 -5.60 6.72 -12.14
C GLN A 119 -4.45 6.28 -11.22
N TYR A 120 -4.57 6.53 -9.93
CA TYR A 120 -3.62 6.05 -8.92
C TYR A 120 -3.42 4.54 -8.99
N LEU A 121 -4.52 3.75 -9.05
CA LEU A 121 -4.43 2.30 -9.16
C LEU A 121 -3.72 1.87 -10.46
N ARG A 122 -4.02 2.52 -11.59
CA ARG A 122 -3.35 2.26 -12.85
C ARG A 122 -1.85 2.55 -12.77
N GLU A 123 -1.45 3.64 -12.12
CA GLU A 123 -0.05 4.02 -11.98
C GLU A 123 0.74 3.03 -11.10
N ILE A 124 0.22 2.65 -9.94
CA ILE A 124 0.91 1.66 -9.09
C ILE A 124 0.96 0.28 -9.74
N MET A 125 -0.06 -0.10 -10.55
CA MET A 125 -0.05 -1.32 -11.36
C MET A 125 0.95 -1.21 -12.53
N ARG A 126 1.04 -0.07 -13.18
CA ARG A 126 1.96 0.17 -14.30
C ARG A 126 3.41 -0.04 -13.89
N VAL A 127 3.82 0.57 -12.77
CA VAL A 127 5.21 0.47 -12.29
C VAL A 127 5.54 -0.84 -11.60
N SER A 128 4.52 -1.64 -11.21
CA SER A 128 4.69 -2.94 -10.57
C SER A 128 4.97 -4.02 -11.63
N ARG A 129 6.05 -4.78 -11.42
CA ARG A 129 6.47 -5.87 -12.30
C ARG A 129 5.74 -7.18 -11.99
N GLN A 130 5.66 -7.56 -10.72
CA GLN A 130 5.09 -8.83 -10.30
C GLN A 130 4.05 -8.68 -9.19
N TRP A 131 4.39 -7.99 -8.12
CA TRP A 131 3.58 -7.94 -6.92
C TRP A 131 3.14 -6.53 -6.57
N LEU A 132 1.89 -6.39 -6.17
CA LEU A 132 1.32 -5.15 -5.67
C LEU A 132 0.52 -5.41 -4.41
N VAL A 133 0.89 -4.73 -3.33
CA VAL A 133 0.07 -4.65 -2.11
C VAL A 133 -0.44 -3.23 -1.96
N PHE A 134 -1.74 -3.05 -1.84
CA PHE A 134 -2.28 -1.73 -1.53
C PHE A 134 -3.48 -1.81 -0.59
N THR A 135 -3.84 -0.66 -0.01
CA THR A 135 -4.96 -0.58 0.92
C THR A 135 -5.98 0.48 0.49
N TYR A 136 -7.23 0.19 0.74
CA TYR A 136 -8.35 1.11 0.51
C TYR A 136 -9.45 0.93 1.54
N PHE A 137 -10.37 1.89 1.63
CA PHE A 137 -11.63 1.70 2.33
C PHE A 137 -12.63 0.99 1.40
N ASP A 138 -13.05 -0.20 1.82
CA ASP A 138 -14.06 -0.96 1.07
C ASP A 138 -15.46 -0.39 1.35
N SER A 139 -16.20 -0.08 0.28
CA SER A 139 -17.56 0.42 0.33
C SER A 139 -18.53 -0.55 1.02
N ARG A 140 -18.27 -1.85 0.97
CA ARG A 140 -19.10 -2.91 1.58
C ARG A 140 -18.84 -3.13 3.07
N SER A 141 -17.85 -2.44 3.67
CA SER A 141 -17.59 -2.59 5.10
C SER A 141 -18.74 -2.00 5.92
N ILE A 142 -19.17 -2.74 6.96
CA ILE A 142 -20.22 -2.33 7.89
C ILE A 142 -19.88 -0.95 8.49
N LYS A 143 -18.61 -0.74 8.88
CA LYS A 143 -18.14 0.53 9.43
C LYS A 143 -18.25 1.69 8.44
N ASN A 144 -17.94 1.47 7.17
CA ASN A 144 -18.04 2.53 6.16
C ASN A 144 -19.50 2.84 5.85
N ARG A 145 -20.37 1.83 5.72
CA ARG A 145 -21.82 2.00 5.53
C ARG A 145 -22.48 2.75 6.71
N THR A 146 -22.17 2.37 7.94
CA THR A 146 -22.71 3.07 9.13
C THR A 146 -22.12 4.47 9.31
N HIS A 147 -20.89 4.70 8.87
CA HIS A 147 -20.27 6.03 8.88
C HIS A 147 -20.97 6.97 7.90
N ASP A 148 -21.30 6.50 6.70
CA ASP A 148 -22.00 7.30 5.69
C ASP A 148 -23.41 7.66 6.15
N PHE A 149 -24.11 6.73 6.82
CA PHE A 149 -25.41 7.01 7.45
C PHE A 149 -25.30 8.05 8.59
N ARG A 150 -24.32 7.89 9.49
CA ARG A 150 -24.11 8.84 10.60
C ARG A 150 -23.61 10.21 10.14
N ARG A 151 -22.98 10.31 8.97
CA ARG A 151 -22.49 11.55 8.40
C ARG A 151 -23.62 12.55 8.10
N GLN A 152 -24.78 12.06 7.70
CA GLN A 152 -25.95 12.91 7.47
C GLN A 152 -26.35 13.72 8.71
N PHE A 153 -25.96 13.23 9.90
CA PHE A 153 -26.29 13.84 11.18
C PHE A 153 -25.12 14.53 11.91
N ASN A 154 -23.85 14.19 11.58
CA ASN A 154 -22.70 14.57 12.41
C ASN A 154 -21.61 15.39 11.69
N GLY A 155 -21.80 15.81 10.43
CA GLY A 155 -20.87 16.67 9.69
C GLY A 155 -19.44 16.11 9.48
N LYS A 156 -19.21 14.81 9.75
CA LYS A 156 -17.87 14.20 9.60
C LYS A 156 -17.44 14.12 8.14
N ARG A 157 -16.12 14.26 7.90
CA ARG A 157 -15.53 14.17 6.56
C ARG A 157 -15.85 12.81 5.91
N SER A 158 -16.14 12.83 4.59
CA SER A 158 -16.32 11.61 3.79
C SER A 158 -15.08 10.74 3.85
N LYS A 159 -15.31 9.43 3.86
CA LYS A 159 -14.28 8.46 3.55
C LYS A 159 -14.43 8.07 2.09
N TRP A 160 -13.36 8.23 1.36
CA TRP A 160 -13.34 7.87 -0.05
C TRP A 160 -13.13 6.37 -0.17
N THR A 161 -14.16 5.67 -0.64
CA THR A 161 -14.21 4.20 -0.72
C THR A 161 -14.03 3.72 -2.15
N LEU A 162 -13.64 2.46 -2.30
CA LEU A 162 -13.69 1.70 -3.55
C LEU A 162 -14.52 0.43 -3.36
N ASP A 163 -15.14 -0.05 -4.42
CA ASP A 163 -15.75 -1.37 -4.42
C ASP A 163 -14.71 -2.44 -4.73
N HIS A 164 -14.77 -3.57 -4.02
CA HIS A 164 -13.82 -4.66 -4.23
C HIS A 164 -13.94 -5.29 -5.62
N GLN A 165 -15.14 -5.31 -6.20
CA GLN A 165 -15.34 -5.82 -7.54
C GLN A 165 -14.68 -4.92 -8.58
N GLU A 166 -14.81 -3.60 -8.41
CA GLU A 166 -14.12 -2.61 -9.24
C GLU A 166 -12.60 -2.79 -9.19
N VAL A 167 -12.03 -3.00 -7.99
CA VAL A 167 -10.59 -3.29 -7.84
C VAL A 167 -10.17 -4.54 -8.61
N LYS A 168 -10.98 -5.60 -8.60
CA LYS A 168 -10.71 -6.81 -9.38
C LYS A 168 -10.76 -6.56 -10.88
N GLU A 169 -11.71 -5.78 -11.35
CA GLU A 169 -11.89 -5.46 -12.77
C GLU A 169 -10.73 -4.59 -13.27
N LEU A 170 -10.35 -3.56 -12.52
CA LEU A 170 -9.17 -2.73 -12.81
C LEU A 170 -7.89 -3.57 -12.82
N GLY A 171 -7.73 -4.47 -11.84
CA GLY A 171 -6.61 -5.40 -11.78
C GLY A 171 -6.52 -6.24 -13.04
N ARG A 172 -7.61 -6.92 -13.43
CA ARG A 172 -7.65 -7.76 -14.62
C ARG A 172 -7.34 -6.98 -15.90
N SER A 173 -7.88 -5.77 -16.04
CA SER A 173 -7.60 -4.91 -17.21
C SER A 173 -6.14 -4.49 -17.31
N ALA A 174 -5.41 -4.45 -16.17
CA ALA A 174 -3.98 -4.16 -16.07
C ALA A 174 -3.08 -5.40 -16.06
N GLY A 175 -3.64 -6.61 -16.27
CA GLY A 175 -2.90 -7.87 -16.24
C GLY A 175 -2.57 -8.38 -14.84
N PHE A 176 -3.40 -8.06 -13.85
CA PHE A 176 -3.25 -8.53 -12.46
C PHE A 176 -4.44 -9.38 -12.03
N GLU A 177 -4.17 -10.32 -11.16
CA GLU A 177 -5.16 -11.06 -10.39
C GLU A 177 -5.06 -10.77 -8.89
N VAL A 178 -6.18 -10.78 -8.19
CA VAL A 178 -6.20 -10.68 -6.74
C VAL A 178 -5.89 -12.05 -6.14
N VAL A 179 -4.71 -12.18 -5.55
CA VAL A 179 -4.27 -13.40 -4.86
C VAL A 179 -4.95 -13.52 -3.50
N GLN A 180 -4.94 -12.42 -2.75
CA GLN A 180 -5.54 -12.39 -1.42
C GLN A 180 -6.06 -11.00 -1.07
N SER A 181 -7.12 -10.97 -0.28
CA SER A 181 -7.67 -9.72 0.21
C SER A 181 -8.23 -9.91 1.61
N ILE A 182 -7.68 -9.18 2.57
CA ILE A 182 -8.00 -9.31 3.99
C ILE A 182 -8.38 -7.97 4.61
N TRP A 183 -9.21 -8.02 5.62
CA TRP A 183 -9.63 -6.86 6.40
C TRP A 183 -8.69 -6.66 7.59
N LEU A 184 -8.28 -5.42 7.88
CA LEU A 184 -7.58 -5.13 9.13
C LEU A 184 -8.45 -5.52 10.34
N SER A 185 -9.74 -5.25 10.25
CA SER A 185 -10.77 -5.73 11.18
C SER A 185 -12.14 -5.62 10.48
N ARG A 186 -12.91 -6.71 10.47
CA ARG A 186 -14.25 -6.73 9.85
C ARG A 186 -15.23 -5.75 10.50
N LEU A 187 -15.11 -5.54 11.81
CA LEU A 187 -16.05 -4.73 12.59
C LEU A 187 -15.53 -3.33 12.88
N PHE A 188 -14.22 -3.16 13.11
CA PHE A 188 -13.64 -1.92 13.63
C PHE A 188 -12.85 -1.12 12.61
N SER A 189 -12.49 -1.71 11.45
CA SER A 189 -11.75 -1.01 10.40
C SER A 189 -12.39 -1.23 9.04
N GLY A 190 -12.58 -0.16 8.28
CA GLY A 190 -12.99 -0.24 6.87
C GLY A 190 -11.84 -0.49 5.90
N HIS A 191 -10.60 -0.61 6.42
CA HIS A 191 -9.43 -0.87 5.61
C HIS A 191 -9.38 -2.31 5.12
N ARG A 192 -9.19 -2.44 3.84
CA ARG A 192 -8.93 -3.70 3.14
C ARG A 192 -7.52 -3.68 2.57
N TYR A 193 -6.79 -4.75 2.80
CA TYR A 193 -5.45 -5.00 2.29
C TYR A 193 -5.57 -6.01 1.17
N THR A 194 -5.07 -5.65 0.00
CA THR A 194 -5.20 -6.49 -1.19
C THR A 194 -3.84 -6.73 -1.80
N LEU A 195 -3.50 -7.99 -1.98
CA LEU A 195 -2.33 -8.46 -2.71
C LEU A 195 -2.76 -8.89 -4.10
N LEU A 196 -2.10 -8.32 -5.10
CA LEU A 196 -2.27 -8.67 -6.50
C LEU A 196 -0.96 -9.21 -7.05
N ARG A 197 -1.08 -10.14 -8.00
CA ARG A 197 0.02 -10.69 -8.78
C ARG A 197 -0.22 -10.41 -10.26
N ARG A 198 0.83 -10.03 -10.98
CA ARG A 198 0.77 -9.90 -12.42
C ARG A 198 0.72 -11.27 -13.08
N THR A 199 -0.24 -11.47 -14.00
CA THR A 199 -0.52 -12.76 -14.63
C THR A 199 0.37 -13.06 -15.84
N ASP A 200 0.95 -12.01 -16.45
CA ASP A 200 1.82 -12.10 -17.62
C ASP A 200 3.32 -12.06 -17.26
N SER A 201 3.66 -12.22 -15.97
CA SER A 201 5.05 -12.32 -15.51
C SER A 201 5.62 -13.71 -15.78
N PRO A 202 6.89 -13.84 -16.22
CA PRO A 202 7.55 -15.14 -16.48
C PRO A 202 7.52 -16.11 -15.28
N SER A 203 7.52 -15.58 -14.06
CA SER A 203 7.44 -16.36 -12.81
C SER A 203 6.03 -16.84 -12.45
N ALA A 204 5.00 -16.50 -13.24
CA ALA A 204 3.61 -16.92 -13.00
C ALA A 204 3.33 -18.39 -13.37
N ARG A 205 4.29 -19.09 -13.97
CA ARG A 205 4.20 -20.53 -14.24
C ARG A 205 4.76 -21.30 -13.05
N LEU A 206 3.97 -21.49 -12.02
CA LEU A 206 4.21 -22.53 -11.02
C LEU A 206 3.62 -23.85 -11.56
N PRO A 207 4.29 -24.97 -11.30
CA PRO A 207 3.90 -26.29 -11.77
C PRO A 207 2.55 -26.73 -11.25
#